data_103aa6cc369b53b22a4922148efb2f6b
#
_entry.id   103aa6cc369b53b22a4922148efb2f6b
#
_cell.length_a   1.000
_cell.length_b   1.000
_cell.length_c   1.000
_cell.angle_alpha   90.00
_cell.angle_beta   90.00
_cell.angle_gamma   90.00
#
_symmetry.space_group_name_H-M   'P 1'
#
loop_
_entity.id
_entity.type
_entity.pdbx_description
1 polymer ?
#
loop_
_entity_poly.entity_id
_entity_poly.type
_entity_poly.pdbx_seq_one_letter_code
_entity_poly.pdbx_strand_id
1 'polypeptide(L)'
;MRVVDTSVWIEWLIGSPLQKKLLKEFPDKAHCVVPTIVQLELAKWLAREAGENEADQVIAFTQKCVVAVLDTRIALHAADLHRQHKLATADAIVYATAIEYGADLLTCDAHFEKLPGVVLVRKSD
;
A
#
# COMPACT_ATOMS: atom_id res chain seq x y z
N MET A 1 3.77 13.24 0.46
CA MET A 1 2.92 12.13 -0.03
C MET A 1 3.48 10.80 0.44
N ARG A 2 2.59 9.88 0.73
CA ARG A 2 2.97 8.56 1.21
C ARG A 2 2.07 7.50 0.58
N VAL A 3 2.66 6.47 -0.01
CA VAL A 3 1.93 5.30 -0.46
C VAL A 3 1.72 4.39 0.74
N VAL A 4 0.50 3.92 0.95
CA VAL A 4 0.17 2.99 2.03
C VAL A 4 -0.05 1.60 1.42
N ASP A 5 0.82 0.66 1.77
CA ASP A 5 0.76 -0.71 1.28
C ASP A 5 -0.47 -1.46 1.80
N THR A 6 -0.91 -2.46 1.06
CA THR A 6 -2.05 -3.30 1.45
C THR A 6 -1.90 -3.86 2.86
N SER A 7 -0.69 -4.27 3.24
CA SER A 7 -0.42 -4.82 4.58
C SER A 7 -0.81 -3.85 5.69
N VAL A 8 -0.58 -2.55 5.49
CA VAL A 8 -0.93 -1.52 6.47
C VAL A 8 -2.44 -1.33 6.56
N TRP A 9 -3.12 -1.27 5.40
CA TRP A 9 -4.58 -1.16 5.37
C TRP A 9 -5.22 -2.31 6.14
N ILE A 10 -4.76 -3.54 5.91
CA ILE A 10 -5.29 -4.72 6.57
C ILE A 10 -5.09 -4.64 8.08
N GLU A 11 -3.87 -4.34 8.55
CA GLU A 11 -3.58 -4.23 9.99
C GLU A 11 -4.43 -3.13 10.64
N TRP A 12 -4.64 -2.02 9.95
CA TRP A 12 -5.49 -0.93 10.43
C TRP A 12 -6.94 -1.38 10.54
N LEU A 13 -7.46 -2.05 9.49
CA LEU A 13 -8.88 -2.44 9.43
C LEU A 13 -9.25 -3.54 10.42
N ILE A 14 -8.35 -4.47 10.71
CA ILE A 14 -8.61 -5.52 11.70
C ILE A 14 -8.39 -5.05 13.14
N GLY A 15 -7.92 -3.82 13.34
CA GLY A 15 -7.64 -3.31 14.68
C GLY A 15 -6.52 -4.07 15.39
N SER A 16 -5.47 -4.45 14.65
CA SER A 16 -4.36 -5.21 15.19
C SER A 16 -3.57 -4.43 16.25
N PRO A 17 -2.67 -5.11 17.02
CA PRO A 17 -1.80 -4.41 17.97
C PRO A 17 -0.92 -3.33 17.35
N LEU A 18 -0.74 -3.33 16.02
CA LEU A 18 0.01 -2.29 15.30
C LEU A 18 -0.75 -0.98 15.17
N GLN A 19 -2.05 -0.95 15.44
CA GLN A 19 -2.89 0.22 15.17
C GLN A 19 -2.36 1.49 15.80
N LYS A 20 -1.83 1.43 17.03
CA LYS A 20 -1.23 2.59 17.71
C LYS A 20 -0.03 3.15 16.98
N LYS A 21 0.85 2.27 16.48
CA LYS A 21 2.02 2.68 15.70
C LYS A 21 1.59 3.26 14.37
N LEU A 22 0.63 2.62 13.71
CA LEU A 22 0.12 3.04 12.42
C LEU A 22 -0.62 4.38 12.48
N LEU A 23 -1.27 4.69 13.60
CA LEU A 23 -1.96 5.95 13.79
C LEU A 23 -1.03 7.15 13.59
N LYS A 24 0.22 7.01 14.02
CA LYS A 24 1.22 8.07 13.89
C LYS A 24 1.75 8.21 12.47
N GLU A 25 1.72 7.14 11.71
CA GLU A 25 2.34 7.08 10.38
C GLU A 25 1.35 7.20 9.23
N PHE A 26 0.07 6.91 9.47
CA PHE A 26 -0.95 6.89 8.42
C PHE A 26 -1.22 8.33 7.95
N PRO A 27 -1.07 8.63 6.65
CA PRO A 27 -1.25 9.99 6.14
C PRO A 27 -2.73 10.37 6.08
N ASP A 28 -3.00 11.68 6.04
CA ASP A 28 -4.36 12.14 5.73
C ASP A 28 -4.70 11.86 4.25
N LYS A 29 -5.97 12.01 3.91
CA LYS A 29 -6.45 11.67 2.56
C LYS A 29 -5.74 12.43 1.44
N ALA A 30 -5.41 13.69 1.67
CA ALA A 30 -4.75 14.53 0.67
C ALA A 30 -3.32 14.09 0.38
N HIS A 31 -2.69 13.38 1.30
CA HIS A 31 -1.30 12.93 1.21
C HIS A 31 -1.16 11.41 1.12
N CYS A 32 -2.29 10.69 1.06
CA CYS A 32 -2.33 9.24 0.96
C CYS A 32 -2.47 8.81 -0.49
N VAL A 33 -1.44 8.17 -1.03
CA VAL A 33 -1.46 7.64 -2.39
C VAL A 33 -1.90 6.18 -2.35
N VAL A 34 -2.93 5.85 -3.11
CA VAL A 34 -3.49 4.50 -3.18
C VAL A 34 -3.29 3.95 -4.59
N PRO A 35 -2.31 3.06 -4.80
CA PRO A 35 -2.17 2.37 -6.08
C PRO A 35 -3.41 1.53 -6.38
N THR A 36 -3.82 1.45 -7.64
CA THR A 36 -4.98 0.63 -8.01
C THR A 36 -4.78 -0.85 -7.69
N ILE A 37 -3.52 -1.34 -7.70
CA ILE A 37 -3.25 -2.73 -7.26
C ILE A 37 -3.60 -2.93 -5.78
N VAL A 38 -3.42 -1.91 -4.95
CA VAL A 38 -3.81 -1.97 -3.54
C VAL A 38 -5.34 -2.02 -3.41
N GLN A 39 -6.06 -1.25 -4.22
CA GLN A 39 -7.53 -1.35 -4.25
C GLN A 39 -7.97 -2.76 -4.63
N LEU A 40 -7.33 -3.37 -5.62
CA LEU A 40 -7.64 -4.74 -6.04
C LEU A 40 -7.42 -5.72 -4.90
N GLU A 41 -6.27 -5.66 -4.25
CA GLU A 41 -5.94 -6.56 -3.15
C GLU A 41 -6.88 -6.39 -1.95
N LEU A 42 -7.21 -5.13 -1.61
CA LEU A 42 -8.16 -4.82 -0.54
C LEU A 42 -9.56 -5.33 -0.87
N ALA A 43 -10.03 -5.11 -2.09
CA ALA A 43 -11.35 -5.57 -2.51
C ALA A 43 -11.47 -7.09 -2.41
N LYS A 44 -10.45 -7.81 -2.86
CA LYS A 44 -10.41 -9.28 -2.76
C LYS A 44 -10.44 -9.75 -1.31
N TRP A 45 -9.55 -9.19 -0.50
CA TRP A 45 -9.41 -9.60 0.89
C TRP A 45 -10.67 -9.29 1.69
N LEU A 46 -11.22 -8.08 1.56
CA LEU A 46 -12.40 -7.65 2.30
C LEU A 46 -13.65 -8.42 1.89
N ALA A 47 -13.84 -8.68 0.59
CA ALA A 47 -14.99 -9.45 0.13
C ALA A 47 -15.01 -10.84 0.75
N ARG A 48 -13.82 -11.46 0.88
CA ARG A 48 -13.68 -12.78 1.49
C ARG A 48 -13.85 -12.74 3.02
N GLU A 49 -13.24 -11.75 3.69
CA GLU A 49 -13.16 -11.73 5.16
C GLU A 49 -14.30 -10.95 5.84
N ALA A 50 -14.87 -9.96 5.17
CA ALA A 50 -15.86 -9.07 5.79
C ALA A 50 -17.13 -8.86 4.95
N GLY A 51 -17.14 -9.31 3.71
CA GLY A 51 -18.29 -9.18 2.81
C GLY A 51 -18.20 -8.00 1.88
N GLU A 52 -19.04 -8.03 0.83
CA GLU A 52 -19.02 -7.02 -0.24
C GLU A 52 -19.35 -5.62 0.25
N ASN A 53 -20.24 -5.48 1.20
CA ASN A 53 -20.65 -4.18 1.72
C ASN A 53 -19.47 -3.45 2.39
N GLU A 54 -18.70 -4.17 3.22
CA GLU A 54 -17.50 -3.62 3.84
C GLU A 54 -16.44 -3.28 2.79
N ALA A 55 -16.27 -4.16 1.80
CA ALA A 55 -15.34 -3.92 0.70
C ALA A 55 -15.70 -2.63 -0.03
N ASP A 56 -16.97 -2.44 -0.37
CA ASP A 56 -17.44 -1.24 -1.09
C ASP A 56 -17.17 0.03 -0.28
N GLN A 57 -17.39 -0.01 1.03
CA GLN A 57 -17.16 1.15 1.89
C GLN A 57 -15.67 1.52 1.97
N VAL A 58 -14.79 0.54 2.09
CA VAL A 58 -13.34 0.80 2.15
C VAL A 58 -12.83 1.31 0.81
N ILE A 59 -13.28 0.72 -0.30
CA ILE A 59 -12.89 1.20 -1.63
C ILE A 59 -13.38 2.63 -1.85
N ALA A 60 -14.61 2.95 -1.44
CA ALA A 60 -15.12 4.32 -1.52
C ALA A 60 -14.24 5.31 -0.73
N PHE A 61 -13.74 4.89 0.44
CA PHE A 61 -12.80 5.71 1.20
C PHE A 61 -11.49 5.93 0.43
N THR A 62 -10.93 4.87 -0.17
CA THR A 62 -9.68 4.99 -0.94
C THR A 62 -9.83 5.94 -2.13
N GLN A 63 -11.03 6.04 -2.71
CA GLN A 63 -11.30 6.95 -3.82
C GLN A 63 -11.27 8.43 -3.41
N LYS A 64 -11.36 8.72 -2.11
CA LYS A 64 -11.18 10.08 -1.58
C LYS A 64 -9.71 10.43 -1.35
N CYS A 65 -8.84 9.45 -1.45
CA CYS A 65 -7.39 9.64 -1.40
C CYS A 65 -6.85 9.95 -2.80
N VAL A 66 -5.55 9.97 -2.96
CA VAL A 66 -4.91 10.16 -4.28
C VAL A 66 -4.76 8.79 -4.93
N VAL A 67 -5.66 8.44 -5.83
CA VAL A 67 -5.62 7.14 -6.52
C VAL A 67 -4.57 7.17 -7.62
N ALA A 68 -3.63 6.24 -7.58
CA ALA A 68 -2.54 6.12 -8.56
C ALA A 68 -2.81 4.95 -9.49
N VAL A 69 -3.19 5.26 -10.72
CA VAL A 69 -3.50 4.25 -11.74
C VAL A 69 -2.22 3.59 -12.22
N LEU A 70 -2.24 2.26 -12.35
CA LEU A 70 -1.15 1.50 -12.96
C LEU A 70 -1.11 1.82 -14.46
N ASP A 71 -0.26 2.76 -14.84
CA ASP A 71 -0.04 3.15 -16.23
C ASP A 71 1.23 2.50 -16.80
N THR A 72 1.55 2.79 -18.05
CA THR A 72 2.72 2.20 -18.74
C THR A 72 4.02 2.58 -18.03
N ARG A 73 4.15 3.83 -17.59
CA ARG A 73 5.36 4.30 -16.90
C ARG A 73 5.62 3.50 -15.63
N ILE A 74 4.59 3.34 -14.80
CA ILE A 74 4.70 2.56 -13.56
C ILE A 74 4.95 1.09 -13.86
N ALA A 75 4.27 0.53 -14.86
CA ALA A 75 4.44 -0.87 -15.23
C ALA A 75 5.86 -1.19 -15.66
N LEU A 76 6.47 -0.35 -16.50
CA LEU A 76 7.85 -0.57 -16.96
C LEU A 76 8.86 -0.36 -15.82
N HIS A 77 8.64 0.65 -14.97
CA HIS A 77 9.49 0.86 -13.81
C HIS A 77 9.40 -0.32 -12.84
N ALA A 78 8.20 -0.85 -12.62
CA ALA A 78 8.00 -2.03 -11.78
C ALA A 78 8.76 -3.25 -12.33
N ALA A 79 8.79 -3.43 -13.65
CA ALA A 79 9.55 -4.50 -14.27
C ALA A 79 11.04 -4.40 -13.96
N ASP A 80 11.60 -3.17 -13.98
CA ASP A 80 12.99 -2.94 -13.63
C ASP A 80 13.26 -3.22 -12.15
N LEU A 81 12.38 -2.74 -11.28
CA LEU A 81 12.52 -2.95 -9.83
C LEU A 81 12.38 -4.43 -9.44
N HIS A 82 11.51 -5.16 -10.13
CA HIS A 82 11.37 -6.59 -9.95
C HIS A 82 12.70 -7.30 -10.20
N ARG A 83 13.39 -6.94 -11.30
CA ARG A 83 14.70 -7.53 -11.61
C ARG A 83 15.78 -7.10 -10.62
N GLN A 84 15.83 -5.82 -10.29
CA GLN A 84 16.89 -5.26 -9.42
C GLN A 84 16.80 -5.77 -7.98
N HIS A 85 15.58 -5.86 -7.44
CA HIS A 85 15.37 -6.12 -6.02
C HIS A 85 14.69 -7.46 -5.75
N LYS A 86 14.38 -8.22 -6.78
CA LYS A 86 13.70 -9.53 -6.67
C LYS A 86 12.36 -9.42 -5.92
N LEU A 87 11.66 -8.32 -6.12
CA LEU A 87 10.34 -8.12 -5.53
C LEU A 87 9.29 -8.93 -6.28
N ALA A 88 8.28 -9.43 -5.58
CA ALA A 88 7.09 -9.98 -6.23
C ALA A 88 6.44 -8.90 -7.11
N THR A 89 5.70 -9.30 -8.12
CA THR A 89 5.11 -8.37 -9.10
C THR A 89 4.28 -7.27 -8.44
N ALA A 90 3.38 -7.63 -7.53
CA ALA A 90 2.54 -6.64 -6.84
C ALA A 90 3.39 -5.67 -6.01
N ASP A 91 4.39 -6.18 -5.29
CA ASP A 91 5.29 -5.35 -4.49
C ASP A 91 6.08 -4.38 -5.36
N ALA A 92 6.56 -4.85 -6.52
CA ALA A 92 7.28 -4.00 -7.47
C ALA A 92 6.40 -2.86 -7.99
N ILE A 93 5.12 -3.13 -8.25
CA ILE A 93 4.16 -2.11 -8.68
C ILE A 93 3.95 -1.07 -7.59
N VAL A 94 3.78 -1.49 -6.34
CA VAL A 94 3.58 -0.58 -5.21
C VAL A 94 4.82 0.31 -5.03
N TYR A 95 6.01 -0.28 -5.06
CA TYR A 95 7.24 0.48 -4.88
C TYR A 95 7.51 1.44 -6.05
N ALA A 96 7.26 1.00 -7.28
CA ALA A 96 7.37 1.86 -8.46
C ALA A 96 6.42 3.06 -8.36
N THR A 97 5.20 2.84 -7.89
CA THR A 97 4.23 3.91 -7.69
C THR A 97 4.75 4.95 -6.71
N ALA A 98 5.33 4.51 -5.59
CA ALA A 98 5.90 5.43 -4.61
C ALA A 98 7.00 6.30 -5.24
N ILE A 99 7.92 5.69 -5.98
CA ILE A 99 9.01 6.42 -6.63
C ILE A 99 8.45 7.43 -7.65
N GLU A 100 7.53 7.00 -8.51
CA GLU A 100 6.97 7.86 -9.57
C GLU A 100 6.17 9.04 -9.00
N TYR A 101 5.58 8.90 -7.82
CA TYR A 101 4.84 9.98 -7.16
C TYR A 101 5.72 10.82 -6.22
N GLY A 102 7.02 10.53 -6.14
CA GLY A 102 7.90 11.23 -5.21
C GLY A 102 7.47 11.03 -3.75
N ALA A 103 6.90 9.87 -3.46
CA ALA A 103 6.34 9.53 -2.15
C ALA A 103 7.20 8.47 -1.45
N ASP A 104 7.13 8.42 -0.13
CA ASP A 104 7.66 7.27 0.59
C ASP A 104 6.61 6.16 0.64
N LEU A 105 7.01 4.98 1.11
CA LEU A 105 6.15 3.81 1.21
C LEU A 105 6.02 3.38 2.66
N LEU A 106 4.80 3.37 3.16
CA LEU A 106 4.48 2.82 4.49
C LEU A 106 4.04 1.37 4.32
N THR A 107 4.72 0.45 5.00
CA THR A 107 4.45 -0.99 4.87
C THR A 107 4.69 -1.72 6.19
N CYS A 108 4.06 -2.88 6.33
CA CYS A 108 4.36 -3.85 7.39
C CYS A 108 5.09 -5.07 6.82
N ASP A 109 5.42 -5.06 5.53
CA ASP A 109 6.02 -6.19 4.84
C ASP A 109 7.55 -6.07 4.81
N ALA A 110 8.22 -7.03 5.43
CA ALA A 110 9.68 -7.06 5.52
C ALA A 110 10.37 -7.21 4.15
N HIS A 111 9.66 -7.60 3.10
CA HIS A 111 10.24 -7.66 1.75
C HIS A 111 10.77 -6.31 1.27
N PHE A 112 10.25 -5.21 1.81
CA PHE A 112 10.71 -3.87 1.46
C PHE A 112 11.79 -3.32 2.38
N GLU A 113 12.23 -4.08 3.37
CA GLU A 113 13.00 -3.60 4.53
C GLU A 113 14.21 -2.74 4.19
N LYS A 114 14.96 -3.11 3.18
CA LYS A 114 16.24 -2.44 2.86
C LYS A 114 16.15 -1.46 1.71
N LEU A 115 14.95 -1.19 1.23
CA LEU A 115 14.77 -0.32 0.08
C LEU A 115 14.68 1.15 0.50
N PRO A 116 15.28 2.08 -0.27
CA PRO A 116 15.19 3.52 0.04
C PRO A 116 13.75 4.01 0.04
N GLY A 117 13.44 4.94 0.94
CA GLY A 117 12.13 5.57 1.00
C GLY A 117 11.04 4.71 1.63
N VAL A 118 11.42 3.65 2.34
CA VAL A 118 10.46 2.76 3.00
C VAL A 118 10.39 3.05 4.49
N VAL A 119 9.17 3.17 4.98
CA VAL A 119 8.86 3.26 6.42
C VAL A 119 8.22 1.92 6.79
N LEU A 120 8.99 1.08 7.47
CA LEU A 120 8.54 -0.26 7.87
C LEU A 120 8.05 -0.24 9.32
N VAL A 121 6.81 -0.68 9.54
CA VAL A 121 6.24 -0.85 10.88
C VAL A 121 6.17 -2.33 11.21
N ARG A 122 6.87 -2.74 12.26
CA ARG A 122 6.98 -4.15 12.65
C ARG A 122 6.09 -4.47 13.84
N LYS A 123 5.65 -5.73 13.89
CA LYS A 123 4.82 -6.23 15.00
C LYS A 123 5.60 -6.39 16.29
N SER A 124 6.86 -6.77 16.20
CA SER A 124 7.68 -7.10 17.36
C SER A 124 8.82 -6.11 17.52
N ASP A 125 8.60 -5.13 18.36
CA ASP A 125 9.69 -4.23 18.78
C ASP A 125 9.68 -4.08 20.30
#